data_41efc9feb22a8a1fef31d4f149b46215
#
_entry.id   41efc9feb22a8a1fef31d4f149b46215
#
_cell.length_a   1.000
_cell.length_b   1.000
_cell.length_c   1.000
_cell.angle_alpha   90.00
_cell.angle_beta   90.00
_cell.angle_gamma   90.00
#
_symmetry.space_group_name_H-M   'P 1'
#
loop_
_entity.id
_entity.type
_entity.pdbx_description
1 polymer ?
#
loop_
_entity_poly.entity_id
_entity_poly.type
_entity_poly.pdbx_seq_one_letter_code
_entity_poly.pdbx_strand_id
1 'polypeptide(L)'
;MIKEMREPTFLVLATLAEGKRHGYAIIQGVASLSEGEVDLKAGTLYAMLDRLTFDGVIESVGEEVVDGRLRRYYELTSEGTTLLGEESKRRVKVSNIALRRLRFVGGVA
;
A
#
# COMPACT_ATOMS: atom_id res chain seq x y z
N MET A 1 -7.96 13.17 5.56
CA MET A 1 -6.58 13.03 5.10
C MET A 1 -5.77 12.13 6.04
N ILE A 2 -4.90 11.31 5.50
CA ILE A 2 -4.09 10.39 6.29
C ILE A 2 -2.91 11.16 6.86
N LYS A 3 -2.87 11.32 8.19
CA LYS A 3 -1.76 12.03 8.84
C LYS A 3 -0.59 11.12 9.11
N GLU A 4 -0.87 9.86 9.36
CA GLU A 4 0.14 8.87 9.67
C GLU A 4 -0.19 7.61 8.89
N MET A 5 0.74 7.17 8.09
CA MET A 5 0.52 6.00 7.26
C MET A 5 1.19 4.80 7.89
N ARG A 6 0.36 3.84 8.29
CA ARG A 6 0.85 2.59 8.86
C ARG A 6 1.35 1.68 7.76
N GLU A 7 2.17 0.73 8.15
CA GLU A 7 2.79 -0.19 7.21
C GLU A 7 1.80 -0.91 6.29
N PRO A 8 0.70 -1.50 6.80
CA PRO A 8 -0.24 -2.18 5.91
C PRO A 8 -0.84 -1.26 4.86
N THR A 9 -1.18 -0.03 5.23
CA THR A 9 -1.73 0.94 4.29
C THR A 9 -0.70 1.30 3.22
N PHE A 10 0.53 1.53 3.63
CA PHE A 10 1.61 1.84 2.70
C PHE A 10 1.78 0.70 1.69
N LEU A 11 1.73 -0.54 2.14
CA LEU A 11 1.89 -1.70 1.26
C LEU A 11 0.72 -1.84 0.29
N VAL A 12 -0.50 -1.54 0.73
CA VAL A 12 -1.66 -1.56 -0.16
C VAL A 12 -1.49 -0.52 -1.27
N LEU A 13 -1.12 0.70 -0.91
CA LEU A 13 -0.92 1.76 -1.90
C LEU A 13 0.23 1.44 -2.83
N ALA A 14 1.33 0.89 -2.31
CA ALA A 14 2.47 0.51 -3.12
C ALA A 14 2.08 -0.58 -4.13
N THR A 15 1.24 -1.53 -3.73
CA THR A 15 0.74 -2.55 -4.64
C THR A 15 -0.03 -1.92 -5.78
N LEU A 16 -0.86 -0.90 -5.49
CA LEU A 16 -1.67 -0.22 -6.50
C LEU A 16 -0.86 0.71 -7.40
N ALA A 17 0.39 0.99 -7.04
CA ALA A 17 1.24 1.85 -7.87
C ALA A 17 1.53 1.23 -9.24
N GLU A 18 1.43 -0.08 -9.36
CA GLU A 18 1.65 -0.77 -10.64
C GLU A 18 0.43 -0.77 -11.55
N GLY A 19 -0.71 -0.32 -11.04
CA GLY A 19 -1.95 -0.28 -11.80
C GLY A 19 -3.10 -0.86 -11.00
N LYS A 20 -4.27 -0.91 -11.62
CA LYS A 20 -5.47 -1.37 -10.93
C LYS A 20 -5.36 -2.84 -10.51
N ARG A 21 -5.95 -3.16 -9.36
CA ARG A 21 -5.97 -4.52 -8.82
C ARG A 21 -7.29 -4.77 -8.11
N HIS A 22 -7.74 -6.02 -8.12
CA HIS A 22 -8.88 -6.43 -7.29
C HIS A 22 -8.36 -6.89 -5.92
N GLY A 23 -9.30 -7.09 -4.97
CA GLY A 23 -8.94 -7.35 -3.57
C GLY A 23 -7.97 -8.51 -3.36
N TYR A 24 -8.22 -9.65 -4.01
CA TYR A 24 -7.34 -10.80 -3.84
C TYR A 24 -5.93 -10.51 -4.33
N ALA A 25 -5.81 -9.85 -5.47
CA ALA A 25 -4.50 -9.47 -6.00
C ALA A 25 -3.79 -8.47 -5.09
N ILE A 26 -4.54 -7.60 -4.41
CA ILE A 26 -3.95 -6.67 -3.44
C ILE A 26 -3.38 -7.45 -2.25
N ILE A 27 -4.13 -8.44 -1.73
CA ILE A 27 -3.64 -9.28 -0.63
C ILE A 27 -2.34 -9.96 -1.02
N GLN A 28 -2.29 -10.54 -2.22
CA GLN A 28 -1.08 -11.20 -2.72
C GLN A 28 0.07 -10.21 -2.89
N GLY A 29 -0.21 -9.02 -3.40
CA GLY A 29 0.82 -8.00 -3.60
C GLY A 29 1.41 -7.52 -2.29
N VAL A 30 0.57 -7.32 -1.28
CA VAL A 30 1.04 -6.93 0.05
C VAL A 30 1.93 -8.03 0.66
N ALA A 31 1.51 -9.28 0.54
CA ALA A 31 2.31 -10.39 1.05
C ALA A 31 3.66 -10.45 0.34
N SER A 32 3.67 -10.27 -0.98
CA SER A 32 4.90 -10.30 -1.76
C SER A 32 5.84 -9.15 -1.38
N LEU A 33 5.33 -7.93 -1.31
CA LEU A 33 6.16 -6.75 -0.97
C LEU A 33 6.73 -6.84 0.44
N SER A 34 6.00 -7.46 1.37
CA SER A 34 6.45 -7.59 2.75
C SER A 34 7.17 -8.89 3.03
N GLU A 35 7.40 -9.71 1.99
CA GLU A 35 8.03 -11.02 2.12
C GLU A 35 7.31 -11.88 3.17
N GLY A 36 5.99 -11.81 3.16
CA GLY A 36 5.15 -12.60 4.04
C GLY A 36 4.92 -12.03 5.43
N GLU A 37 5.56 -10.91 5.75
CA GLU A 37 5.41 -10.31 7.07
C GLU A 37 4.02 -9.72 7.31
N VAL A 38 3.36 -9.26 6.25
CA VAL A 38 2.01 -8.70 6.36
C VAL A 38 1.05 -9.57 5.57
N ASP A 39 0.16 -10.21 6.29
CA ASP A 39 -0.85 -11.11 5.73
C ASP A 39 -2.23 -10.54 6.02
N LEU A 40 -2.78 -9.80 5.06
CA LEU A 40 -4.07 -9.15 5.24
C LEU A 40 -5.21 -10.14 5.03
N LYS A 41 -6.16 -10.12 5.95
CA LYS A 41 -7.39 -10.89 5.80
C LYS A 41 -8.37 -10.06 4.98
N ALA A 42 -9.26 -10.75 4.26
CA ALA A 42 -10.20 -10.09 3.37
C ALA A 42 -11.03 -8.99 4.05
N GLY A 43 -11.56 -9.29 5.24
CA GLY A 43 -12.36 -8.30 5.97
C GLY A 43 -11.59 -7.05 6.32
N THR A 44 -10.35 -7.21 6.78
CA THR A 44 -9.48 -6.08 7.10
C THR A 44 -9.17 -5.27 5.85
N LEU A 45 -8.85 -5.96 4.75
CA LEU A 45 -8.54 -5.28 3.49
C LEU A 45 -9.72 -4.45 3.01
N TYR A 46 -10.93 -5.05 2.99
CA TYR A 46 -12.08 -4.31 2.46
C TYR A 46 -12.44 -3.11 3.32
N ALA A 47 -12.26 -3.19 4.64
CA ALA A 47 -12.43 -2.04 5.51
C ALA A 47 -11.42 -0.94 5.17
N MET A 48 -10.17 -1.33 4.88
CA MET A 48 -9.14 -0.38 4.45
C MET A 48 -9.49 0.26 3.11
N LEU A 49 -9.94 -0.54 2.16
CA LEU A 49 -10.30 -0.02 0.84
C LEU A 49 -11.45 0.96 0.92
N ASP A 50 -12.44 0.68 1.77
CA ASP A 50 -13.56 1.60 1.96
C ASP A 50 -13.07 2.93 2.52
N ARG A 51 -12.20 2.89 3.52
CA ARG A 51 -11.66 4.10 4.13
C ARG A 51 -10.81 4.89 3.13
N LEU A 52 -9.95 4.22 2.40
CA LEU A 52 -9.07 4.88 1.43
C LEU A 52 -9.89 5.50 0.30
N THR A 53 -10.97 4.84 -0.10
CA THR A 53 -11.89 5.39 -1.10
C THR A 53 -12.58 6.63 -0.56
N PHE A 54 -13.05 6.57 0.68
CA PHE A 54 -13.69 7.72 1.32
C PHE A 54 -12.73 8.91 1.41
N ASP A 55 -11.46 8.63 1.70
CA ASP A 55 -10.43 9.67 1.82
C ASP A 55 -9.94 10.18 0.46
N GLY A 56 -10.41 9.62 -0.64
CA GLY A 56 -10.03 10.09 -1.97
C GLY A 56 -8.64 9.64 -2.42
N VAL A 57 -8.06 8.66 -1.76
CA VAL A 57 -6.70 8.17 -2.05
C VAL A 57 -6.72 7.11 -3.14
N ILE A 58 -7.80 6.33 -3.18
CA ILE A 58 -8.02 5.34 -4.22
C ILE A 58 -9.44 5.49 -4.75
N GLU A 59 -9.72 4.87 -5.89
CA GLU A 59 -11.08 4.84 -6.43
C GLU A 59 -11.36 3.48 -7.04
N SER A 60 -12.64 3.13 -7.06
CA SER A 60 -13.09 1.93 -7.73
C SER A 60 -13.21 2.24 -9.22
N VAL A 61 -12.60 1.41 -10.06
CA VAL A 61 -12.52 1.69 -11.51
C VAL A 61 -13.14 0.61 -12.38
N GLY A 62 -13.94 -0.23 -11.79
CA GLY A 62 -14.68 -1.21 -12.58
C GLY A 62 -14.92 -2.49 -11.83
N GLU A 63 -15.78 -3.30 -12.42
CA GLU A 63 -16.15 -4.59 -11.85
C GLU A 63 -16.16 -5.62 -12.97
N GLU A 64 -15.90 -6.85 -12.60
CA GLU A 64 -15.84 -7.95 -13.53
C GLU A 64 -16.31 -9.21 -12.83
N VAL A 65 -17.04 -10.06 -13.55
CA VAL A 65 -17.44 -11.36 -13.00
C VAL A 65 -16.47 -12.41 -13.52
N VAL A 66 -15.78 -13.07 -12.60
CA VAL A 66 -14.82 -14.12 -12.91
C VAL A 66 -15.18 -15.36 -12.11
N ASP A 67 -15.46 -16.46 -12.81
CA ASP A 67 -15.86 -17.73 -12.19
C ASP A 67 -17.03 -17.53 -11.21
N GLY A 68 -18.03 -16.74 -11.63
CA GLY A 68 -19.23 -16.49 -10.84
C GLY A 68 -19.03 -15.52 -9.68
N ARG A 69 -17.86 -14.95 -9.52
CA ARG A 69 -17.58 -14.00 -8.44
C ARG A 69 -17.38 -12.61 -8.99
N LEU A 70 -17.96 -11.64 -8.29
CA LEU A 70 -17.77 -10.23 -8.63
C LEU A 70 -16.42 -9.76 -8.12
N ARG A 71 -15.61 -9.20 -9.02
CA ARG A 71 -14.33 -8.58 -8.66
C ARG A 71 -14.43 -7.09 -8.90
N ARG A 72 -14.16 -6.31 -7.87
CA ARG A 72 -14.10 -4.86 -7.98
C ARG A 72 -12.63 -4.45 -8.02
N TYR A 73 -12.31 -3.58 -8.97
CA TYR A 73 -10.95 -3.11 -9.17
C TYR A 73 -10.78 -1.72 -8.58
N TYR A 74 -9.60 -1.48 -8.03
CA TYR A 74 -9.23 -0.21 -7.41
C TYR A 74 -7.92 0.29 -8.01
N GLU A 75 -7.76 1.60 -8.05
CA GLU A 75 -6.49 2.20 -8.44
C GLU A 75 -6.25 3.48 -7.65
N LEU A 76 -5.01 3.95 -7.67
CA LEU A 76 -4.66 5.21 -7.02
C LEU A 76 -5.30 6.38 -7.77
N THR A 77 -5.78 7.36 -7.01
CA THR A 77 -6.16 8.66 -7.58
C THR A 77 -4.90 9.51 -7.75
N SER A 78 -5.02 10.69 -8.33
CA SER A 78 -3.92 11.64 -8.40
C SER A 78 -3.42 11.98 -7.00
N GLU A 79 -4.36 12.20 -6.08
CA GLU A 79 -4.03 12.51 -4.70
C GLU A 79 -3.32 11.34 -4.03
N GLY A 80 -3.79 10.11 -4.30
CA GLY A 80 -3.15 8.91 -3.76
C GLY A 80 -1.74 8.74 -4.28
N THR A 81 -1.52 9.02 -5.56
CA THR A 81 -0.19 8.93 -6.16
C THR A 81 0.76 9.93 -5.49
N THR A 82 0.31 11.17 -5.29
CA THR A 82 1.10 12.18 -4.62
C THR A 82 1.42 11.79 -3.19
N LEU A 83 0.40 11.32 -2.46
CA LEU A 83 0.56 10.91 -1.06
C LEU A 83 1.56 9.78 -0.93
N LEU A 84 1.43 8.75 -1.78
CA LEU A 84 2.34 7.62 -1.76
C LEU A 84 3.77 8.05 -2.09
N GLY A 85 3.93 8.95 -3.08
CA GLY A 85 5.23 9.45 -3.46
C GLY A 85 5.93 10.19 -2.32
N GLU A 86 5.19 11.06 -1.63
CA GLU A 86 5.73 11.82 -0.51
C GLU A 86 6.12 10.91 0.64
N GLU A 87 5.25 9.95 0.96
CA GLU A 87 5.53 9.00 2.03
C GLU A 87 6.73 8.12 1.70
N SER A 88 6.84 7.68 0.45
CA SER A 88 7.97 6.85 0.02
C SER A 88 9.29 7.60 0.16
N LYS A 89 9.33 8.86 -0.25
CA LYS A 89 10.53 9.69 -0.13
C LYS A 89 10.92 9.89 1.33
N ARG A 90 9.92 10.13 2.18
CA ARG A 90 10.16 10.31 3.60
C ARG A 90 10.76 9.05 4.22
N ARG A 91 10.22 7.89 3.88
CA ARG A 91 10.69 6.60 4.41
C ARG A 91 12.12 6.32 3.97
N VAL A 92 12.43 6.57 2.71
CA VAL A 92 13.80 6.40 2.19
C VAL A 92 14.77 7.31 2.93
N LYS A 93 14.39 8.58 3.11
CA LYS A 93 15.25 9.54 3.81
C LYS A 93 15.55 9.10 5.24
N VAL A 94 14.53 8.70 5.98
CA VAL A 94 14.70 8.26 7.36
C VAL A 94 15.54 6.98 7.42
N SER A 95 15.26 6.04 6.50
CA SER A 95 16.01 4.78 6.43
C SER A 95 17.49 5.06 6.17
N ASN A 96 17.78 5.97 5.25
CA ASN A 96 19.17 6.32 4.93
C ASN A 96 19.88 6.96 6.11
N ILE A 97 19.17 7.81 6.86
CA ILE A 97 19.73 8.42 8.07
C ILE A 97 20.05 7.33 9.10
N ALA A 98 19.12 6.41 9.31
CA ALA A 98 19.31 5.33 10.28
C ALA A 98 20.51 4.47 9.91
N LEU A 99 20.62 4.10 8.62
CA LEU A 99 21.73 3.29 8.16
C LEU A 99 23.07 4.00 8.35
N ARG A 100 23.13 5.31 8.09
CA ARG A 100 24.36 6.08 8.30
C ARG A 100 24.74 6.12 9.77
N ARG A 101 23.74 6.31 10.66
CA ARG A 101 24.01 6.36 12.09
C ARG A 101 24.51 5.03 12.62
N LEU A 102 23.92 3.93 12.15
CA LEU A 102 24.37 2.59 12.56
C LEU A 102 25.79 2.32 12.10
N ARG A 103 26.11 2.73 10.88
CA ARG A 103 27.44 2.56 10.31
C ARG A 103 28.47 3.37 11.11
N PHE A 104 28.08 4.59 11.48
CA PHE A 104 28.95 5.49 12.21
C PHE A 104 29.34 4.93 13.58
N VAL A 105 28.43 4.23 14.24
CA VAL A 105 28.72 3.61 15.55
C VAL A 105 29.25 2.18 15.41
N GLY A 106 29.53 1.75 14.17
CA GLY A 106 30.08 0.41 13.92
C GLY A 106 29.06 -0.70 14.00
N GLY A 107 27.77 -0.37 14.02
CA GLY A 107 26.72 -1.36 14.16
C GLY A 107 26.47 -2.17 12.90
N VAL A 108 26.57 -1.56 11.74
CA VAL A 108 26.31 -2.20 10.46
C VAL A 108 27.33 -1.72 9.45
N ALA A 109 27.89 -2.65 8.74
CA ALA A 109 28.84 -2.34 7.69
C ALA A 109 28.11 -1.94 6.41
#